data_759c6646bcac69191da97dd748c00adc
#
_entry.id   759c6646bcac69191da97dd748c00adc
#
_cell.length_a   1.000
_cell.length_b   1.000
_cell.length_c   1.000
_cell.angle_alpha   90.00
_cell.angle_beta   90.00
_cell.angle_gamma   90.00
#
_symmetry.space_group_name_H-M   'P 1'
#
loop_
_entity.id
_entity.type
_entity.pdbx_description
1 polymer ?
#
loop_
_entity_poly.entity_id
_entity_poly.type
_entity_poly.pdbx_seq_one_letter_code
_entity_poly.pdbx_strand_id
1 'polypeptide(L)'
;MTTPPICSYEGSDYQERFWDQADRAYEDRVEAIALRRLLPESGRRLLELGAGAGRNTPRYTGFEQIVLVDYSRTQLEQAQQRLGTGRRYTYVAADIYRLPFAPSAFPAATMIRTLHHMADPQAALRQVRRGLATGGTFVLEFANKRNLKSIARWLLRRQTWSPFDRSPVEFAKLNFDFHPQAVADWLRAADFRLERRLSVSHFRLPLFKRLLPLSALVGLDSLVQWTGELWQLTPSVFVRARAIGADEPAPSGAFWRCPACAGLELHDQLDGLACASCHRVWPLRDGIYDFRESPA
;
A
#
# COMPACT_ATOMS: atom_id res chain seq x y z
N MET A 1 -5.39 7.46 -23.39
CA MET A 1 -6.09 6.83 -22.26
C MET A 1 -6.10 7.84 -21.11
N THR A 2 -7.25 8.17 -20.57
CA THR A 2 -7.35 9.07 -19.40
C THR A 2 -6.75 8.39 -18.18
N THR A 3 -5.91 9.09 -17.43
CA THR A 3 -5.35 8.58 -16.15
C THR A 3 -6.51 8.33 -15.17
N PRO A 4 -6.53 7.18 -14.45
CA PRO A 4 -7.55 6.95 -13.45
C PRO A 4 -7.57 8.05 -12.38
N PRO A 5 -8.73 8.37 -11.79
CA PRO A 5 -8.82 9.38 -10.74
C PRO A 5 -8.01 8.95 -9.50
N ILE A 6 -7.38 9.93 -8.85
CA ILE A 6 -6.54 9.74 -7.68
C ILE A 6 -7.27 10.23 -6.44
N CYS A 7 -7.30 9.42 -5.40
CA CYS A 7 -7.72 9.84 -4.06
C CYS A 7 -6.56 10.61 -3.41
N SER A 8 -6.78 11.88 -3.10
CA SER A 8 -5.76 12.73 -2.47
C SER A 8 -6.20 13.15 -1.07
N TYR A 9 -5.28 13.02 -0.13
CA TYR A 9 -5.39 13.53 1.25
C TYR A 9 -4.60 14.84 1.44
N GLU A 10 -4.38 15.59 0.36
CA GLU A 10 -3.67 16.87 0.40
C GLU A 10 -4.41 17.86 1.33
N GLY A 11 -3.67 18.48 2.26
CA GLY A 11 -4.22 19.40 3.25
C GLY A 11 -5.09 18.75 4.35
N SER A 12 -5.13 17.40 4.43
CA SER A 12 -5.98 16.72 5.42
C SER A 12 -5.24 16.35 6.70
N ASP A 13 -5.99 16.34 7.80
CA ASP A 13 -5.59 15.84 9.11
C ASP A 13 -5.99 14.36 9.33
N TYR A 14 -6.04 13.58 8.23
CA TYR A 14 -6.50 12.19 8.24
C TYR A 14 -5.79 11.32 9.27
N GLN A 15 -4.46 11.45 9.40
CA GLN A 15 -3.69 10.67 10.36
C GLN A 15 -4.16 10.94 11.79
N GLU A 16 -4.27 12.21 12.17
CA GLU A 16 -4.67 12.61 13.50
C GLU A 16 -6.09 12.15 13.84
N ARG A 17 -7.07 12.49 13.00
CA ARG A 17 -8.47 12.15 13.24
C ARG A 17 -8.77 10.67 13.17
N PHE A 18 -8.17 9.96 12.22
CA PHE A 18 -8.52 8.57 11.97
C PHE A 18 -7.71 7.59 12.82
N TRP A 19 -6.42 7.86 13.07
CA TRP A 19 -5.55 6.95 13.78
C TRP A 19 -5.24 7.38 15.20
N ASP A 20 -4.85 8.64 15.40
CA ASP A 20 -4.32 9.09 16.69
C ASP A 20 -5.44 9.42 17.67
N GLN A 21 -6.56 10.00 17.21
CA GLN A 21 -7.73 10.32 18.05
C GLN A 21 -8.79 9.21 18.10
N ALA A 22 -8.89 8.35 17.08
CA ALA A 22 -9.83 7.25 17.07
C ALA A 22 -9.29 6.06 17.89
N ASP A 23 -10.20 5.32 18.59
CA ASP A 23 -9.83 4.07 19.27
C ASP A 23 -9.52 2.96 18.25
N ARG A 24 -8.33 3.05 17.63
CA ARG A 24 -7.80 2.12 16.62
C ARG A 24 -6.64 1.27 17.12
N ALA A 25 -6.35 1.29 18.39
CA ALA A 25 -5.23 0.55 18.97
C ALA A 25 -5.30 -0.96 18.71
N TYR A 26 -6.51 -1.52 18.66
CA TYR A 26 -6.70 -2.93 18.31
C TYR A 26 -6.30 -3.18 16.85
N GLU A 27 -6.88 -2.44 15.91
CA GLU A 27 -6.60 -2.58 14.48
C GLU A 27 -5.11 -2.38 14.20
N ASP A 28 -4.50 -1.38 14.81
CA ASP A 28 -3.09 -1.06 14.65
C ASP A 28 -2.16 -2.20 15.10
N ARG A 29 -2.44 -2.79 16.28
CA ARG A 29 -1.62 -3.89 16.83
C ARG A 29 -1.76 -5.18 16.03
N VAL A 30 -2.97 -5.56 15.59
CA VAL A 30 -3.17 -6.78 14.80
C VAL A 30 -2.59 -6.67 13.39
N GLU A 31 -2.61 -5.46 12.79
CA GLU A 31 -1.93 -5.16 11.52
C GLU A 31 -0.41 -5.28 11.67
N ALA A 32 0.17 -4.77 12.77
CA ALA A 32 1.59 -4.89 13.04
C ALA A 32 2.05 -6.36 13.13
N ILE A 33 1.22 -7.23 13.73
CA ILE A 33 1.49 -8.68 13.78
C ILE A 33 1.44 -9.29 12.39
N ALA A 34 0.44 -8.96 11.58
CA ALA A 34 0.33 -9.45 10.21
C ALA A 34 1.52 -9.02 9.34
N LEU A 35 1.93 -7.76 9.41
CA LEU A 35 3.11 -7.26 8.71
C LEU A 35 4.38 -8.03 9.09
N ARG A 36 4.64 -8.23 10.38
CA ARG A 36 5.80 -8.99 10.86
C ARG A 36 5.81 -10.44 10.38
N ARG A 37 4.63 -11.06 10.19
CA ARG A 37 4.50 -12.45 9.70
C ARG A 37 4.72 -12.58 8.20
N LEU A 38 4.45 -11.52 7.45
CA LEU A 38 4.45 -11.56 5.99
C LEU A 38 5.70 -10.94 5.36
N LEU A 39 6.33 -9.97 6.01
CA LEU A 39 7.54 -9.33 5.49
C LEU A 39 8.78 -10.21 5.71
N PRO A 40 9.80 -10.10 4.85
CA PRO A 40 11.13 -10.59 5.16
C PRO A 40 11.68 -9.87 6.41
N GLU A 41 12.49 -10.58 7.19
CA GLU A 41 13.10 -10.02 8.41
C GLU A 41 14.06 -8.87 8.11
N SER A 42 14.72 -8.89 6.94
CA SER A 42 15.68 -7.86 6.53
C SER A 42 15.74 -7.70 5.02
N GLY A 43 16.30 -6.58 4.59
CA GLY A 43 16.53 -6.29 3.17
C GLY A 43 17.23 -4.94 2.96
N ARG A 44 17.85 -4.77 1.78
CA ARG A 44 18.50 -3.51 1.44
C ARG A 44 17.52 -2.36 1.33
N ARG A 45 16.38 -2.56 0.65
CA ARG A 45 15.41 -1.49 0.34
C ARG A 45 13.98 -1.98 0.38
N LEU A 46 13.09 -1.18 0.96
CA LEU A 46 11.64 -1.42 0.97
C LEU A 46 10.92 -0.23 0.33
N LEU A 47 9.95 -0.54 -0.53
CA LEU A 47 9.01 0.43 -1.08
C LEU A 47 7.71 0.41 -0.27
N GLU A 48 7.38 1.52 0.40
CA GLU A 48 6.12 1.70 1.11
C GLU A 48 5.18 2.57 0.27
N LEU A 49 4.11 1.96 -0.26
CA LEU A 49 3.14 2.62 -1.14
C LEU A 49 1.91 3.06 -0.33
N GLY A 50 1.50 4.31 -0.49
CA GLY A 50 0.49 4.95 0.33
C GLY A 50 0.97 5.07 1.77
N ALA A 51 2.19 5.57 1.96
CA ALA A 51 2.84 5.67 3.25
C ALA A 51 2.11 6.59 4.23
N GLY A 52 1.33 7.56 3.71
CA GLY A 52 0.68 8.57 4.52
C GLY A 52 1.67 9.28 5.41
N ALA A 53 1.30 9.51 6.67
CA ALA A 53 2.17 10.09 7.69
C ALA A 53 3.19 9.09 8.31
N GLY A 54 3.53 8.02 7.62
CA GLY A 54 4.59 7.08 8.04
C GLY A 54 4.23 6.20 9.22
N ARG A 55 2.96 5.84 9.43
CA ARG A 55 2.49 5.05 10.57
C ARG A 55 3.15 3.67 10.67
N ASN A 56 3.26 2.97 9.55
CA ASN A 56 3.83 1.61 9.51
C ASN A 56 5.35 1.61 9.38
N THR A 57 5.95 2.67 8.88
CA THR A 57 7.38 2.78 8.58
C THR A 57 8.32 2.36 9.73
N PRO A 58 8.05 2.72 11.01
CA PRO A 58 8.91 2.27 12.12
C PRO A 58 8.94 0.75 12.32
N ARG A 59 7.99 0.01 11.75
CA ARG A 59 7.89 -1.46 11.87
C ARG A 59 8.85 -2.20 10.94
N TYR A 60 9.40 -1.52 9.95
CA TYR A 60 10.30 -2.10 8.94
C TYR A 60 11.78 -2.03 9.38
N THR A 61 12.05 -2.47 10.61
CA THR A 61 13.35 -2.31 11.28
C THR A 61 14.51 -2.99 10.56
N GLY A 62 14.26 -4.11 9.87
CA GLY A 62 15.28 -4.88 9.17
C GLY A 62 15.71 -4.32 7.80
N PHE A 63 15.10 -3.23 7.33
CA PHE A 63 15.45 -2.64 6.04
C PHE A 63 16.40 -1.45 6.21
N GLU A 64 17.47 -1.44 5.39
CA GLU A 64 18.49 -0.37 5.42
C GLU A 64 17.92 0.96 4.91
N GLN A 65 17.12 0.90 3.84
CA GLN A 65 16.46 2.05 3.23
C GLN A 65 14.97 1.79 3.06
N ILE A 66 14.16 2.81 3.33
CA ILE A 66 12.71 2.78 3.12
C ILE A 66 12.35 3.97 2.24
N VAL A 67 11.71 3.68 1.11
CA VAL A 67 11.20 4.68 0.17
C VAL A 67 9.71 4.82 0.41
N LEU A 68 9.30 5.94 0.99
CA LEU A 68 7.91 6.28 1.27
C LEU A 68 7.30 6.98 0.07
N VAL A 69 6.25 6.40 -0.49
CA VAL A 69 5.52 6.98 -1.61
C VAL A 69 4.10 7.30 -1.18
N ASP A 70 3.69 8.53 -1.39
CA ASP A 70 2.30 8.95 -1.25
C ASP A 70 1.99 10.00 -2.34
N TYR A 71 0.72 10.14 -2.69
CA TYR A 71 0.31 11.22 -3.59
C TYR A 71 0.25 12.57 -2.85
N SER A 72 -0.10 12.56 -1.57
CA SER A 72 -0.21 13.76 -0.74
C SER A 72 1.15 14.17 -0.18
N ARG A 73 1.61 15.35 -0.58
CA ARG A 73 2.81 15.97 -0.01
C ARG A 73 2.63 16.29 1.48
N THR A 74 1.45 16.77 1.86
CA THR A 74 1.11 17.04 3.28
C THR A 74 1.31 15.82 4.16
N GLN A 75 0.91 14.63 3.69
CA GLN A 75 1.13 13.39 4.43
C GLN A 75 2.61 13.03 4.54
N LEU A 76 3.39 13.24 3.49
CA LEU A 76 4.84 13.00 3.52
C LEU A 76 5.58 13.99 4.44
N GLU A 77 5.14 15.24 4.54
CA GLU A 77 5.67 16.22 5.48
C GLU A 77 5.40 15.79 6.95
N GLN A 78 4.21 15.27 7.24
CA GLN A 78 3.90 14.67 8.53
C GLN A 78 4.77 13.42 8.80
N ALA A 79 5.05 12.61 7.76
CA ALA A 79 5.96 11.47 7.87
C ALA A 79 7.39 11.93 8.19
N GLN A 80 7.89 12.99 7.57
CA GLN A 80 9.21 13.58 7.89
C GLN A 80 9.29 14.08 9.32
N GLN A 81 8.22 14.73 9.81
CA GLN A 81 8.16 15.18 11.21
C GLN A 81 8.22 14.00 12.19
N ARG A 82 7.61 12.89 11.86
CA ARG A 82 7.58 11.66 12.68
C ARG A 82 8.87 10.85 12.63
N LEU A 83 9.50 10.72 11.46
CA LEU A 83 10.59 9.79 11.19
C LEU A 83 11.96 10.47 11.07
N GLY A 84 11.96 11.78 10.79
CA GLY A 84 13.17 12.54 10.47
C GLY A 84 13.56 12.46 8.99
N THR A 85 14.66 13.15 8.64
CA THR A 85 15.17 13.28 7.26
C THR A 85 16.50 12.55 7.05
N GLY A 86 16.77 11.52 7.85
CA GLY A 86 18.01 10.74 7.76
C GLY A 86 18.08 9.88 6.48
N ARG A 87 19.31 9.45 6.13
CA ARG A 87 19.59 8.66 4.90
C ARG A 87 18.80 7.36 4.75
N ARG A 88 18.17 6.89 5.83
CA ARG A 88 17.32 5.70 5.83
C ARG A 88 16.01 5.92 5.08
N TYR A 89 15.51 7.14 5.02
CA TYR A 89 14.20 7.46 4.46
C TYR A 89 14.33 8.32 3.21
N THR A 90 13.59 7.94 2.17
CA THR A 90 13.43 8.73 0.94
C THR A 90 11.95 9.00 0.76
N TYR A 91 11.56 10.26 0.67
CA TYR A 91 10.17 10.70 0.55
C TYR A 91 9.88 11.08 -0.90
N VAL A 92 8.81 10.51 -1.46
CA VAL A 92 8.48 10.63 -2.87
C VAL A 92 6.99 10.91 -3.04
N ALA A 93 6.64 12.09 -3.50
CA ALA A 93 5.29 12.44 -3.92
C ALA A 93 5.08 11.96 -5.37
N ALA A 94 4.23 10.95 -5.58
CA ALA A 94 4.05 10.35 -6.90
C ALA A 94 2.66 9.74 -7.09
N ASP A 95 2.26 9.65 -8.36
CA ASP A 95 1.10 8.90 -8.81
C ASP A 95 1.40 7.40 -8.84
N ILE A 96 0.58 6.60 -8.16
CA ILE A 96 0.70 5.15 -8.12
C ILE A 96 0.62 4.51 -9.51
N TYR A 97 -0.06 5.13 -10.44
CA TYR A 97 -0.19 4.65 -11.82
C TYR A 97 1.04 4.96 -12.70
N ARG A 98 1.96 5.79 -12.20
CA ARG A 98 3.19 6.21 -12.89
C ARG A 98 4.37 6.33 -11.91
N LEU A 99 4.67 5.24 -11.22
CA LEU A 99 5.75 5.21 -10.24
C LEU A 99 7.10 5.58 -10.85
N PRO A 100 7.87 6.48 -10.20
CA PRO A 100 9.11 7.04 -10.74
C PRO A 100 10.33 6.15 -10.49
N PHE A 101 10.17 4.83 -10.52
CA PHE A 101 11.26 3.91 -10.22
C PHE A 101 11.63 3.05 -11.43
N ALA A 102 12.91 2.80 -11.57
CA ALA A 102 13.43 1.84 -12.52
C ALA A 102 12.87 0.43 -12.26
N PRO A 103 12.77 -0.42 -13.27
CA PRO A 103 12.40 -1.81 -13.08
C PRO A 103 13.30 -2.48 -12.04
N SER A 104 12.71 -3.39 -11.25
CA SER A 104 13.45 -4.23 -10.31
C SER A 104 14.26 -3.49 -9.23
N ALA A 105 13.93 -2.21 -8.95
CA ALA A 105 14.65 -1.37 -7.98
C ALA A 105 14.48 -1.84 -6.53
N PHE A 106 13.45 -2.66 -6.23
CA PHE A 106 13.08 -3.04 -4.87
C PHE A 106 12.99 -4.56 -4.67
N PRO A 107 13.64 -5.11 -3.63
CA PRO A 107 13.46 -6.50 -3.21
C PRO A 107 12.16 -6.74 -2.41
N ALA A 108 11.56 -5.67 -1.87
CA ALA A 108 10.31 -5.77 -1.12
C ALA A 108 9.46 -4.50 -1.28
N ALA A 109 8.12 -4.68 -1.22
CA ALA A 109 7.17 -3.57 -1.18
C ALA A 109 6.00 -3.88 -0.23
N THR A 110 5.39 -2.81 0.30
CA THR A 110 4.16 -2.86 1.08
C THR A 110 3.13 -1.90 0.50
N MET A 111 1.86 -2.28 0.56
CA MET A 111 0.70 -1.44 0.24
C MET A 111 -0.40 -1.73 1.25
N ILE A 112 -0.47 -0.93 2.31
CA ILE A 112 -1.35 -1.16 3.45
C ILE A 112 -2.38 -0.04 3.54
N ARG A 113 -3.65 -0.38 3.53
CA ARG A 113 -4.79 0.56 3.50
C ARG A 113 -4.72 1.57 2.35
N THR A 114 -4.28 1.10 1.20
CA THR A 114 -4.06 1.95 0.03
C THR A 114 -4.83 1.45 -1.19
N LEU A 115 -4.88 0.14 -1.42
CA LEU A 115 -5.53 -0.43 -2.61
C LEU A 115 -7.00 0.01 -2.73
N HIS A 116 -7.70 0.16 -1.60
CA HIS A 116 -9.11 0.57 -1.58
C HIS A 116 -9.37 2.01 -2.07
N HIS A 117 -8.32 2.80 -2.32
CA HIS A 117 -8.41 4.12 -2.96
C HIS A 117 -8.12 4.08 -4.47
N MET A 118 -7.87 2.89 -5.04
CA MET A 118 -7.52 2.75 -6.45
C MET A 118 -8.75 2.50 -7.31
N ALA A 119 -9.03 3.41 -8.25
CA ALA A 119 -10.09 3.23 -9.25
C ALA A 119 -9.74 2.14 -10.27
N ASP A 120 -8.45 1.95 -10.58
CA ASP A 120 -7.92 0.84 -11.38
C ASP A 120 -6.85 0.06 -10.58
N PRO A 121 -7.27 -0.90 -9.73
CA PRO A 121 -6.33 -1.70 -8.95
C PRO A 121 -5.34 -2.49 -9.81
N GLN A 122 -5.74 -2.93 -10.99
CA GLN A 122 -4.89 -3.72 -11.88
C GLN A 122 -3.74 -2.88 -12.45
N ALA A 123 -4.02 -1.64 -12.85
CA ALA A 123 -2.98 -0.72 -13.32
C ALA A 123 -1.97 -0.43 -12.20
N ALA A 124 -2.44 -0.17 -10.96
CA ALA A 124 -1.58 0.03 -9.81
C ALA A 124 -0.69 -1.19 -9.54
N LEU A 125 -1.26 -2.40 -9.51
CA LEU A 125 -0.52 -3.64 -9.27
C LEU A 125 0.56 -3.90 -10.34
N ARG A 126 0.30 -3.58 -11.62
CA ARG A 126 1.32 -3.67 -12.68
C ARG A 126 2.50 -2.72 -12.43
N GLN A 127 2.23 -1.50 -11.94
CA GLN A 127 3.31 -0.56 -11.58
C GLN A 127 4.16 -1.08 -10.41
N VAL A 128 3.51 -1.66 -9.40
CA VAL A 128 4.21 -2.29 -8.26
C VAL A 128 5.08 -3.45 -8.74
N ARG A 129 4.53 -4.34 -9.61
CA ARG A 129 5.29 -5.48 -10.17
C ARG A 129 6.53 -5.01 -10.91
N ARG A 130 6.42 -3.98 -11.75
CA ARG A 130 7.57 -3.44 -12.48
C ARG A 130 8.68 -2.96 -11.53
N GLY A 131 8.34 -2.28 -10.46
CA GLY A 131 9.30 -1.78 -9.47
C GLY A 131 9.97 -2.87 -8.63
N LEU A 132 9.35 -4.06 -8.52
CA LEU A 132 9.88 -5.18 -7.75
C LEU A 132 10.79 -6.07 -8.59
N ALA A 133 11.93 -6.45 -8.02
CA ALA A 133 12.78 -7.48 -8.59
C ALA A 133 12.08 -8.84 -8.61
N THR A 134 12.39 -9.69 -9.59
CA THR A 134 11.93 -11.09 -9.62
C THR A 134 12.34 -11.79 -8.33
N GLY A 135 11.40 -12.51 -7.73
CA GLY A 135 11.57 -13.09 -6.39
C GLY A 135 11.32 -12.09 -5.25
N GLY A 136 11.07 -10.82 -5.53
CA GLY A 136 10.74 -9.79 -4.54
C GLY A 136 9.43 -10.08 -3.82
N THR A 137 9.33 -9.64 -2.56
CA THR A 137 8.16 -9.84 -1.72
C THR A 137 7.25 -8.62 -1.78
N PHE A 138 5.97 -8.85 -2.03
CA PHE A 138 4.92 -7.84 -1.92
C PHE A 138 3.93 -8.18 -0.81
N VAL A 139 3.75 -7.27 0.16
CA VAL A 139 2.73 -7.38 1.19
C VAL A 139 1.63 -6.36 0.91
N LEU A 140 0.45 -6.88 0.59
CA LEU A 140 -0.74 -6.11 0.26
C LEU A 140 -1.81 -6.29 1.33
N GLU A 141 -2.44 -5.20 1.76
CA GLU A 141 -3.70 -5.23 2.50
C GLU A 141 -4.82 -4.65 1.65
N PHE A 142 -6.01 -5.24 1.75
CA PHE A 142 -7.20 -4.72 1.10
C PHE A 142 -8.45 -4.86 1.96
N ALA A 143 -9.37 -3.91 1.77
CA ALA A 143 -10.71 -3.93 2.37
C ALA A 143 -11.57 -4.99 1.68
N ASN A 144 -12.10 -5.93 2.48
CA ASN A 144 -12.78 -7.12 2.00
C ASN A 144 -14.30 -6.94 2.04
N LYS A 145 -14.95 -6.92 0.87
CA LYS A 145 -16.41 -6.87 0.77
C LYS A 145 -17.09 -8.16 1.26
N ARG A 146 -16.41 -9.32 1.19
CA ARG A 146 -16.93 -10.64 1.61
C ARG A 146 -16.68 -10.92 3.10
N ASN A 147 -16.82 -9.92 3.95
CA ASN A 147 -16.71 -10.11 5.39
C ASN A 147 -18.03 -10.56 6.02
N LEU A 148 -17.98 -11.15 7.21
CA LEU A 148 -19.15 -11.69 7.93
C LEU A 148 -20.26 -10.67 8.12
N LYS A 149 -19.91 -9.39 8.41
CA LYS A 149 -20.91 -8.32 8.57
C LYS A 149 -21.67 -8.06 7.26
N SER A 150 -20.95 -8.02 6.13
CA SER A 150 -21.56 -7.80 4.80
C SER A 150 -22.42 -9.00 4.40
N ILE A 151 -21.97 -10.23 4.68
CA ILE A 151 -22.75 -11.45 4.43
C ILE A 151 -24.06 -11.42 5.25
N ALA A 152 -23.96 -11.15 6.56
CA ALA A 152 -25.16 -11.07 7.41
C ALA A 152 -26.13 -9.97 6.96
N ARG A 153 -25.63 -8.79 6.61
CA ARG A 153 -26.49 -7.71 6.09
C ARG A 153 -27.19 -8.08 4.79
N TRP A 154 -26.51 -8.77 3.90
CA TRP A 154 -27.09 -9.22 2.64
C TRP A 154 -28.16 -10.29 2.86
N LEU A 155 -27.90 -11.29 3.69
CA LEU A 155 -28.88 -12.32 4.06
C LEU A 155 -30.13 -11.72 4.73
N LEU A 156 -29.94 -10.69 5.56
CA LEU A 156 -31.03 -9.95 6.21
C LEU A 156 -31.66 -8.88 5.30
N ARG A 157 -31.31 -8.83 4.00
CA ARG A 157 -31.78 -7.83 3.02
C ARG A 157 -31.55 -6.37 3.45
N ARG A 158 -30.49 -6.12 4.23
CA ARG A 158 -30.09 -4.78 4.73
C ARG A 158 -29.03 -4.09 3.86
N GLN A 159 -28.70 -4.67 2.71
CA GLN A 159 -27.85 -4.07 1.66
C GLN A 159 -28.27 -4.62 0.30
N THR A 160 -28.03 -3.84 -0.75
CA THR A 160 -28.46 -4.14 -2.13
C THR A 160 -27.45 -4.96 -2.91
N TRP A 161 -26.15 -4.77 -2.62
CA TRP A 161 -25.08 -5.46 -3.33
C TRP A 161 -24.72 -6.81 -2.68
N SER A 162 -24.36 -7.78 -3.52
CA SER A 162 -23.97 -9.11 -3.07
C SER A 162 -22.49 -9.13 -2.63
N PRO A 163 -22.16 -9.67 -1.43
CA PRO A 163 -20.77 -9.87 -1.01
C PRO A 163 -20.06 -10.96 -1.82
N PHE A 164 -20.80 -11.78 -2.58
CA PHE A 164 -20.27 -12.89 -3.38
C PHE A 164 -19.96 -12.51 -4.83
N ASP A 165 -20.48 -11.39 -5.29
CA ASP A 165 -20.12 -10.82 -6.59
C ASP A 165 -18.66 -10.32 -6.55
N ARG A 166 -17.92 -10.51 -7.66
CA ARG A 166 -16.51 -10.13 -7.78
C ARG A 166 -16.30 -8.65 -8.11
N SER A 167 -17.33 -7.94 -8.53
CA SER A 167 -17.24 -6.51 -8.85
C SER A 167 -16.90 -5.70 -7.60
N PRO A 168 -16.01 -4.69 -7.69
CA PRO A 168 -15.74 -3.75 -6.60
C PRO A 168 -17.01 -3.04 -6.15
N VAL A 169 -17.08 -2.67 -4.87
CA VAL A 169 -18.14 -1.83 -4.33
C VAL A 169 -17.55 -0.53 -3.85
N GLU A 170 -17.93 0.57 -4.50
CA GLU A 170 -17.62 1.90 -4.04
C GLU A 170 -18.63 2.32 -2.96
N PHE A 171 -18.18 2.46 -1.72
CA PHE A 171 -19.04 2.84 -0.60
C PHE A 171 -18.93 4.33 -0.24
N ALA A 172 -17.88 5.00 -0.70
CA ALA A 172 -17.67 6.44 -0.68
C ALA A 172 -16.80 6.80 -1.88
N LYS A 173 -16.76 8.07 -2.28
CA LYS A 173 -15.97 8.54 -3.44
C LYS A 173 -14.53 8.03 -3.35
N LEU A 174 -14.10 7.24 -4.34
CA LEU A 174 -12.79 6.59 -4.41
C LEU A 174 -12.44 5.76 -3.16
N ASN A 175 -13.46 5.10 -2.57
CA ASN A 175 -13.26 4.13 -1.50
C ASN A 175 -13.99 2.84 -1.85
N PHE A 176 -13.23 1.77 -2.08
CA PHE A 176 -13.72 0.51 -2.61
C PHE A 176 -13.49 -0.65 -1.64
N ASP A 177 -14.47 -1.54 -1.54
CA ASP A 177 -14.28 -2.87 -0.98
C ASP A 177 -14.16 -3.89 -2.11
N PHE A 178 -13.22 -4.82 -1.98
CA PHE A 178 -12.89 -5.81 -3.01
C PHE A 178 -13.25 -7.24 -2.59
N HIS A 179 -13.62 -8.06 -3.57
CA HIS A 179 -13.77 -9.49 -3.34
C HIS A 179 -12.39 -10.18 -3.32
N PRO A 180 -12.08 -11.07 -2.34
CA PRO A 180 -10.77 -11.69 -2.22
C PRO A 180 -10.30 -12.44 -3.48
N GLN A 181 -11.23 -13.11 -4.19
CA GLN A 181 -10.87 -13.79 -5.43
C GLN A 181 -10.53 -12.82 -6.56
N ALA A 182 -11.20 -11.66 -6.64
CA ALA A 182 -10.87 -10.64 -7.63
C ALA A 182 -9.45 -10.10 -7.41
N VAL A 183 -9.10 -9.80 -6.16
CA VAL A 183 -7.73 -9.36 -5.83
C VAL A 183 -6.70 -10.44 -6.15
N ALA A 184 -7.01 -11.72 -5.87
CA ALA A 184 -6.14 -12.83 -6.22
C ALA A 184 -5.93 -12.97 -7.73
N ASP A 185 -6.97 -12.78 -8.53
CA ASP A 185 -6.91 -12.84 -9.99
C ASP A 185 -6.11 -11.65 -10.56
N TRP A 186 -6.29 -10.44 -10.01
CA TRP A 186 -5.50 -9.26 -10.39
C TRP A 186 -4.01 -9.40 -10.06
N LEU A 187 -3.69 -9.97 -8.91
CA LEU A 187 -2.30 -10.24 -8.54
C LEU A 187 -1.65 -11.23 -9.51
N ARG A 188 -2.36 -12.33 -9.86
CA ARG A 188 -1.85 -13.29 -10.85
C ARG A 188 -1.67 -12.65 -12.23
N ALA A 189 -2.63 -11.84 -12.67
CA ALA A 189 -2.58 -11.11 -13.94
C ALA A 189 -1.46 -10.06 -13.99
N ALA A 190 -0.94 -9.64 -12.83
CA ALA A 190 0.20 -8.74 -12.69
C ALA A 190 1.49 -9.49 -12.33
N ASP A 191 1.62 -10.78 -12.68
CA ASP A 191 2.79 -11.62 -12.44
C ASP A 191 3.21 -11.72 -10.97
N PHE A 192 2.22 -11.90 -10.10
CA PHE A 192 2.44 -12.25 -8.70
C PHE A 192 1.95 -13.66 -8.38
N ARG A 193 2.76 -14.44 -7.68
CA ARG A 193 2.35 -15.71 -7.06
C ARG A 193 1.98 -15.45 -5.60
N LEU A 194 0.74 -15.77 -5.22
CA LEU A 194 0.29 -15.68 -3.83
C LEU A 194 0.98 -16.76 -2.99
N GLU A 195 1.55 -16.37 -1.86
CA GLU A 195 2.25 -17.27 -0.95
C GLU A 195 1.49 -17.47 0.36
N ARG A 196 0.93 -16.38 0.93
CA ARG A 196 0.19 -16.42 2.19
C ARG A 196 -0.96 -15.44 2.21
N ARG A 197 -2.01 -15.79 2.97
CA ARG A 197 -3.16 -14.92 3.26
C ARG A 197 -3.45 -14.94 4.75
N LEU A 198 -3.64 -13.78 5.33
CA LEU A 198 -4.05 -13.62 6.72
C LEU A 198 -5.37 -12.87 6.78
N SER A 199 -6.32 -13.40 7.56
CA SER A 199 -7.53 -12.69 7.94
C SER A 199 -7.25 -11.85 9.18
N VAL A 200 -7.51 -10.55 9.15
CA VAL A 200 -7.12 -9.62 10.21
C VAL A 200 -8.33 -8.81 10.68
N SER A 201 -8.33 -8.42 11.95
CA SER A 201 -9.42 -7.64 12.58
C SER A 201 -10.72 -8.45 12.77
N HIS A 202 -10.64 -9.66 13.30
CA HIS A 202 -11.80 -10.53 13.60
C HIS A 202 -12.74 -9.90 14.64
N PHE A 203 -12.19 -9.24 15.66
CA PHE A 203 -12.93 -8.74 16.83
C PHE A 203 -13.16 -7.22 16.76
N ARG A 204 -13.45 -6.69 15.57
CA ARG A 204 -13.63 -5.25 15.33
C ARG A 204 -14.95 -4.69 15.88
N LEU A 205 -15.90 -5.55 16.28
CA LEU A 205 -17.18 -5.09 16.82
C LEU A 205 -17.01 -4.42 18.19
N PRO A 206 -17.71 -3.29 18.45
CA PRO A 206 -17.61 -2.56 19.72
C PRO A 206 -17.89 -3.42 20.96
N LEU A 207 -18.77 -4.44 20.81
CA LEU A 207 -19.10 -5.38 21.88
C LEU A 207 -17.84 -6.10 22.40
N PHE A 208 -16.99 -6.63 21.52
CA PHE A 208 -15.76 -7.30 21.92
C PHE A 208 -14.78 -6.35 22.60
N LYS A 209 -14.66 -5.13 22.09
CA LYS A 209 -13.80 -4.09 22.71
C LYS A 209 -14.24 -3.64 24.10
N ARG A 210 -15.53 -3.82 24.42
CA ARG A 210 -16.07 -3.52 25.78
C ARG A 210 -15.90 -4.68 26.75
N LEU A 211 -15.98 -5.93 26.25
CA LEU A 211 -15.97 -7.13 27.07
C LEU A 211 -14.56 -7.65 27.39
N LEU A 212 -13.59 -7.41 26.52
CA LEU A 212 -12.26 -7.99 26.62
C LEU A 212 -11.18 -6.88 26.62
N PRO A 213 -10.11 -7.06 27.42
CA PRO A 213 -8.99 -6.15 27.35
C PRO A 213 -8.28 -6.21 26.00
N LEU A 214 -7.67 -5.11 25.60
CA LEU A 214 -7.01 -4.97 24.30
C LEU A 214 -5.98 -6.07 24.03
N SER A 215 -5.18 -6.44 25.03
CA SER A 215 -4.18 -7.51 24.92
C SER A 215 -4.79 -8.88 24.59
N ALA A 216 -5.94 -9.20 25.20
CA ALA A 216 -6.65 -10.46 24.92
C ALA A 216 -7.22 -10.46 23.49
N LEU A 217 -7.83 -9.34 23.05
CA LEU A 217 -8.33 -9.23 21.68
C LEU A 217 -7.22 -9.39 20.64
N VAL A 218 -6.08 -8.74 20.86
CA VAL A 218 -4.90 -8.85 19.99
C VAL A 218 -4.32 -10.26 20.01
N GLY A 219 -4.23 -10.90 21.16
CA GLY A 219 -3.78 -12.28 21.29
C GLY A 219 -4.68 -13.27 20.54
N LEU A 220 -6.00 -13.17 20.73
CA LEU A 220 -6.98 -14.00 20.03
C LEU A 220 -6.95 -13.79 18.51
N ASP A 221 -6.93 -12.52 18.05
CA ASP A 221 -6.81 -12.22 16.61
C ASP A 221 -5.53 -12.84 16.04
N SER A 222 -4.41 -12.66 16.75
CA SER A 222 -3.12 -13.23 16.35
C SER A 222 -3.18 -14.74 16.15
N LEU A 223 -3.89 -15.46 17.03
CA LEU A 223 -4.04 -16.93 16.93
C LEU A 223 -4.85 -17.36 15.71
N VAL A 224 -5.84 -16.55 15.28
CA VAL A 224 -6.75 -16.94 14.19
C VAL A 224 -6.45 -16.27 12.86
N GLN A 225 -5.43 -15.41 12.76
CA GLN A 225 -5.06 -14.75 11.48
C GLN A 225 -4.78 -15.74 10.34
N TRP A 226 -4.21 -16.91 10.64
CA TRP A 226 -3.90 -17.93 9.65
C TRP A 226 -5.14 -18.50 8.95
N THR A 227 -6.34 -18.33 9.52
CA THR A 227 -7.60 -18.75 8.87
C THR A 227 -7.80 -18.08 7.51
N GLY A 228 -7.08 -17.00 7.22
CA GLY A 228 -7.01 -16.39 5.90
C GLY A 228 -6.57 -17.33 4.77
N GLU A 229 -5.86 -18.42 5.08
CA GLU A 229 -5.53 -19.45 4.08
C GLU A 229 -6.75 -20.26 3.64
N LEU A 230 -7.71 -20.47 4.54
CA LEU A 230 -8.91 -21.26 4.31
C LEU A 230 -10.08 -20.40 3.83
N TRP A 231 -10.35 -19.31 4.55
CA TRP A 231 -11.43 -18.37 4.24
C TRP A 231 -11.08 -16.95 4.67
N GLN A 232 -11.51 -15.98 3.89
CA GLN A 232 -11.32 -14.56 4.15
C GLN A 232 -12.69 -13.94 4.51
N LEU A 233 -13.03 -13.95 5.81
CA LEU A 233 -14.33 -13.47 6.32
C LEU A 233 -14.19 -12.22 7.21
N THR A 234 -12.99 -11.69 7.36
CA THR A 234 -12.71 -10.46 8.11
C THR A 234 -12.78 -9.21 7.21
N PRO A 235 -12.95 -8.02 7.79
CA PRO A 235 -12.97 -6.78 7.02
C PRO A 235 -11.64 -6.45 6.31
N SER A 236 -10.51 -6.93 6.85
CA SER A 236 -9.18 -6.69 6.30
C SER A 236 -8.50 -8.03 6.01
N VAL A 237 -7.91 -8.14 4.83
CA VAL A 237 -7.16 -9.30 4.38
C VAL A 237 -5.76 -8.86 3.97
N PHE A 238 -4.77 -9.51 4.54
CA PHE A 238 -3.35 -9.33 4.19
C PHE A 238 -2.88 -10.48 3.32
N VAL A 239 -2.12 -10.14 2.28
CA VAL A 239 -1.58 -11.11 1.33
C VAL A 239 -0.07 -10.90 1.22
N ARG A 240 0.70 -11.99 1.31
CA ARG A 240 2.07 -12.04 0.81
C ARG A 240 2.06 -12.62 -0.59
N ALA A 241 2.61 -11.87 -1.53
CA ALA A 241 2.79 -12.30 -2.90
C ALA A 241 4.26 -12.17 -3.31
N ARG A 242 4.69 -13.03 -4.21
CA ARG A 242 6.03 -13.04 -4.77
C ARG A 242 5.99 -12.59 -6.21
N ALA A 243 6.82 -11.63 -6.56
CA ALA A 243 7.01 -11.22 -7.94
C ALA A 243 7.61 -12.39 -8.76
N ILE A 244 6.96 -12.74 -9.86
CA ILE A 244 7.39 -13.80 -10.79
C ILE A 244 7.53 -13.22 -12.21
N GLY A 245 8.02 -14.03 -13.16
CA GLY A 245 8.28 -13.57 -14.53
C GLY A 245 9.66 -12.91 -14.66
N ALA A 246 9.97 -12.44 -15.86
CA ALA A 246 11.23 -11.76 -16.14
C ALA A 246 11.17 -10.29 -15.74
N ASP A 247 12.29 -9.76 -15.28
CA ASP A 247 12.44 -8.32 -15.04
C ASP A 247 12.61 -7.58 -16.38
N GLU A 248 12.03 -6.37 -16.45
CA GLU A 248 12.35 -5.46 -17.55
C GLU A 248 13.83 -5.06 -17.45
N PRO A 249 14.56 -4.96 -18.58
CA PRO A 249 15.95 -4.55 -18.57
C PRO A 249 16.09 -3.10 -18.10
N ALA A 250 17.04 -2.86 -17.20
CA ALA A 250 17.41 -1.53 -16.73
C ALA A 250 18.94 -1.41 -16.65
N PRO A 251 19.52 -0.22 -16.90
CA PRO A 251 20.93 0.02 -16.69
C PRO A 251 21.35 -0.28 -15.25
N SER A 252 22.58 -0.79 -15.08
CA SER A 252 23.12 -1.04 -13.74
C SER A 252 23.17 0.26 -12.92
N GLY A 253 22.61 0.21 -11.72
CA GLY A 253 22.55 1.37 -10.83
C GLY A 253 21.40 2.33 -11.08
N ALA A 254 20.58 2.14 -12.14
CA ALA A 254 19.39 2.94 -12.35
C ALA A 254 18.40 2.76 -11.18
N PHE A 255 17.97 3.87 -10.61
CA PHE A 255 16.98 3.87 -9.52
C PHE A 255 15.71 4.60 -9.92
N TRP A 256 15.86 5.71 -10.62
CA TRP A 256 14.74 6.53 -11.06
C TRP A 256 14.29 6.19 -12.47
N ARG A 257 13.02 6.43 -12.74
CA ARG A 257 12.41 6.40 -14.07
C ARG A 257 11.53 7.63 -14.23
N CYS A 258 11.65 8.31 -15.34
CA CYS A 258 10.83 9.48 -15.64
C CYS A 258 9.34 9.06 -15.83
N PRO A 259 8.39 9.56 -15.02
CA PRO A 259 6.97 9.22 -15.20
C PRO A 259 6.38 9.77 -16.50
N ALA A 260 6.99 10.80 -17.10
CA ALA A 260 6.50 11.44 -18.31
C ALA A 260 6.87 10.67 -19.58
N CYS A 261 8.14 10.23 -19.71
CA CYS A 261 8.64 9.59 -20.94
C CYS A 261 9.18 8.18 -20.74
N ALA A 262 9.16 7.67 -19.51
CA ALA A 262 9.72 6.38 -19.12
C ALA A 262 11.26 6.25 -19.27
N GLY A 263 12.00 7.34 -19.54
CA GLY A 263 13.45 7.34 -19.58
C GLY A 263 14.07 6.96 -18.23
N LEU A 264 15.19 6.24 -18.26
CA LEU A 264 15.88 5.72 -17.07
C LEU A 264 17.09 6.56 -16.66
N GLU A 265 17.46 7.56 -17.44
CA GLU A 265 18.56 8.48 -17.15
C GLU A 265 18.00 9.76 -16.55
N LEU A 266 18.01 9.83 -15.22
CA LEU A 266 17.70 11.03 -14.45
C LEU A 266 18.98 11.45 -13.71
N HIS A 267 19.37 12.70 -13.91
CA HIS A 267 20.58 13.26 -13.31
C HIS A 267 20.23 14.20 -12.17
N ASP A 268 21.02 14.12 -11.10
CA ASP A 268 20.91 15.06 -9.98
C ASP A 268 21.19 16.50 -10.45
N GLN A 269 20.32 17.40 -10.06
CA GLN A 269 20.47 18.84 -10.19
C GLN A 269 20.29 19.51 -8.82
N LEU A 270 20.64 20.79 -8.73
CA LEU A 270 20.60 21.54 -7.47
C LEU A 270 19.21 21.43 -6.78
N ASP A 271 18.14 21.47 -7.58
CA ASP A 271 16.76 21.52 -7.09
C ASP A 271 15.93 20.27 -7.45
N GLY A 272 16.56 19.15 -7.80
CA GLY A 272 15.83 17.92 -8.13
C GLY A 272 16.53 16.99 -9.12
N LEU A 273 15.72 16.36 -9.98
CA LEU A 273 16.17 15.37 -10.97
C LEU A 273 15.76 15.79 -12.37
N ALA A 274 16.69 15.88 -13.30
CA ALA A 274 16.41 16.17 -14.71
C ALA A 274 16.45 14.90 -15.55
N CYS A 275 15.45 14.69 -16.38
CA CYS A 275 15.40 13.59 -17.33
C CYS A 275 16.22 13.92 -18.59
N ALA A 276 17.20 13.08 -18.92
CA ALA A 276 18.03 13.27 -20.12
C ALA A 276 17.20 13.17 -21.43
N SER A 277 16.13 12.36 -21.44
CA SER A 277 15.35 12.09 -22.65
C SER A 277 14.31 13.15 -22.97
N CYS A 278 13.60 13.70 -21.97
CA CYS A 278 12.52 14.68 -22.21
C CYS A 278 12.77 16.04 -21.56
N HIS A 279 13.92 16.23 -20.94
CA HIS A 279 14.38 17.45 -20.28
C HIS A 279 13.47 17.96 -19.15
N ARG A 280 12.48 17.16 -18.71
CA ARG A 280 11.62 17.52 -17.59
C ARG A 280 12.40 17.44 -16.29
N VAL A 281 12.23 18.47 -15.46
CA VAL A 281 12.81 18.53 -14.11
C VAL A 281 11.75 18.13 -13.08
N TRP A 282 12.10 17.21 -12.21
CA TRP A 282 11.29 16.74 -11.10
C TRP A 282 11.86 17.33 -9.81
N PRO A 283 11.16 18.25 -9.17
CA PRO A 283 11.76 19.00 -8.06
C PRO A 283 11.97 18.16 -6.81
N LEU A 284 13.05 18.50 -6.09
CA LEU A 284 13.28 18.11 -4.71
C LEU A 284 13.05 19.34 -3.82
N ARG A 285 11.96 19.34 -3.06
CA ARG A 285 11.58 20.45 -2.19
C ARG A 285 11.44 19.95 -0.76
N ASP A 286 12.13 20.58 0.18
CA ASP A 286 12.12 20.20 1.61
C ASP A 286 12.39 18.70 1.86
N GLY A 287 13.28 18.09 1.03
CA GLY A 287 13.64 16.68 1.14
C GLY A 287 12.61 15.71 0.58
N ILE A 288 11.59 16.18 -0.16
CA ILE A 288 10.58 15.37 -0.85
C ILE A 288 10.77 15.50 -2.35
N TYR A 289 11.02 14.37 -3.04
CA TYR A 289 10.97 14.32 -4.50
C TYR A 289 9.53 14.41 -4.98
N ASP A 290 9.21 15.36 -5.84
CA ASP A 290 7.84 15.53 -6.36
C ASP A 290 7.76 15.13 -7.85
N PHE A 291 7.22 13.93 -8.08
CA PHE A 291 6.99 13.36 -9.41
C PHE A 291 5.53 13.46 -9.85
N ARG A 292 4.71 14.24 -9.18
CA ARG A 292 3.36 14.52 -9.64
C ARG A 292 3.41 15.47 -10.83
N GLU A 293 2.55 15.26 -11.82
CA GLU A 293 2.41 16.27 -12.87
C GLU A 293 1.81 17.52 -12.24
N SER A 294 2.51 18.65 -12.37
CA SER A 294 1.86 19.94 -12.16
C SER A 294 0.69 20.03 -13.15
N PRO A 295 -0.50 20.43 -12.74
CA PRO A 295 -1.52 20.85 -13.69
C PRO A 295 -0.87 21.90 -14.61
N ALA A 296 -0.98 21.66 -15.92
CA ALA A 296 -0.48 22.58 -16.94
C ALA A 296 -1.23 23.91 -16.85
#